data_63b728b52ca3634b675d6121fec2dfc9
#
_entry.id   63b728b52ca3634b675d6121fec2dfc9
#
_cell.length_a   1.000
_cell.length_b   1.000
_cell.length_c   1.000
_cell.angle_alpha   90.00
_cell.angle_beta   90.00
_cell.angle_gamma   90.00
#
_symmetry.space_group_name_H-M   'P 1'
#
loop_
_entity.id
_entity.type
_entity.pdbx_description
1 polymer ?
#
loop_
_entity_poly.entity_id
_entity_poly.type
_entity_poly.pdbx_seq_one_letter_code
_entity_poly.pdbx_strand_id
1 'polypeptide(L)'
;MNLPPQLETKFQSLENRYPLRRSALIPMLLYAQDQFGHVSDDMITEIARRLDLNTLQVTETMGYYSMLRRQRAGKYHVQVCTNVSCMLRGGNKLYEFVQKKLEVGHKQTTADGVFSLEEVECIGACTGAPAMQVNYDFYENLTTERTTQIFEALELGRKLEPSTPISGSVKKRHPAEVPVISRLFGVKDSHKLDVYVAHDGYKGMERALKELTPDQVIDEVKKSNLRGRGGAGFPTGMKWSFVPKESAKPKYILCNADESEPGTCKDRPLMEMMPHQLIEGIVIAGRAVNSHQGYIYVRGEYRYVLDIMDEAVAEAYKAGYLGKNILGSGFDFDIVTHTGAGAYECGEESALMESLEGKRGYPRIRPPFPAVVGLYGSPTVINNVETLSSAPEILRRGGEWYAGLGSPKNGGTRLFCISGHVNKPGIYELPMGFPLRQMIEDVAGGMLNGRKLKAVIPGGSSCPLLTADEIDVAMDYDSVAKAGSMLGSGGLIVIDEDTCMVDLARRIMHFYAHESCGWCIPCREGTGWLRKMLDRFHSGGARAEDIPMVGELAKNMLGKTFCPLGDAAALPTISIVKKWAHEFEQHLSGKCPFKPADVLATVR
;
A
#
# COMPACT_ATOMS: atom_id res chain seq x y z
N MET A 1 -3.31 3.90 35.81
CA MET A 1 -4.07 2.71 35.37
C MET A 1 -3.22 1.47 35.55
N ASN A 2 -3.75 0.34 36.06
CA ASN A 2 -3.00 -0.92 36.08
C ASN A 2 -3.23 -1.65 34.77
N LEU A 3 -2.16 -1.83 33.97
CA LEU A 3 -2.24 -2.53 32.68
C LEU A 3 -2.12 -4.05 32.88
N PRO A 4 -2.75 -4.87 32.01
CA PRO A 4 -2.48 -6.29 31.94
C PRO A 4 -0.97 -6.55 31.73
N PRO A 5 -0.37 -7.58 32.37
CA PRO A 5 1.08 -7.80 32.31
C PRO A 5 1.66 -7.89 30.88
N GLN A 6 0.93 -8.50 29.95
CA GLN A 6 1.37 -8.60 28.55
C GLN A 6 1.43 -7.23 27.86
N LEU A 7 0.44 -6.36 28.07
CA LEU A 7 0.43 -5.01 27.52
C LEU A 7 1.52 -4.15 28.16
N GLU A 8 1.72 -4.29 29.49
CA GLU A 8 2.80 -3.60 30.20
C GLU A 8 4.18 -3.94 29.62
N THR A 9 4.47 -5.23 29.43
CA THR A 9 5.72 -5.69 28.81
C THR A 9 5.89 -5.12 27.41
N LYS A 10 4.81 -5.10 26.61
CA LYS A 10 4.84 -4.55 25.27
C LYS A 10 5.13 -3.04 25.28
N PHE A 11 4.50 -2.28 26.16
CA PHE A 11 4.73 -0.85 26.30
C PHE A 11 6.16 -0.53 26.72
N GLN A 12 6.70 -1.23 27.72
CA GLN A 12 8.10 -1.09 28.14
C GLN A 12 9.08 -1.38 27.01
N SER A 13 8.81 -2.39 26.20
CA SER A 13 9.61 -2.69 24.99
C SER A 13 9.59 -1.53 23.99
N LEU A 14 8.44 -0.87 23.79
CA LEU A 14 8.28 0.23 22.85
C LEU A 14 8.97 1.53 23.31
N GLU A 15 8.97 1.82 24.62
CA GLU A 15 9.53 3.05 25.19
C GLU A 15 11.03 3.22 24.89
N ASN A 16 11.77 2.11 24.74
CA ASN A 16 13.21 2.09 24.51
C ASN A 16 13.60 1.74 23.06
N ARG A 17 12.62 1.60 22.16
CA ARG A 17 12.86 1.13 20.79
C ARG A 17 13.31 2.23 19.83
N TYR A 18 13.03 3.48 20.17
CA TYR A 18 13.24 4.63 19.28
C TYR A 18 14.13 5.71 19.92
N PRO A 19 14.85 6.52 19.11
CA PRO A 19 15.58 7.69 19.60
C PRO A 19 14.69 8.72 20.31
N LEU A 20 13.43 8.87 19.83
CA LEU A 20 12.42 9.73 20.45
C LEU A 20 11.31 8.86 21.02
N ARG A 21 11.03 8.98 22.34
CA ARG A 21 9.97 8.21 23.01
C ARG A 21 8.59 8.38 22.34
N ARG A 22 8.30 9.57 21.82
CA ARG A 22 7.05 9.89 21.11
C ARG A 22 6.78 8.94 19.93
N SER A 23 7.79 8.39 19.29
CA SER A 23 7.62 7.41 18.20
C SER A 23 6.85 6.15 18.61
N ALA A 24 6.82 5.82 19.88
CA ALA A 24 6.04 4.71 20.41
C ALA A 24 4.52 5.01 20.48
N LEU A 25 4.07 6.25 20.24
CA LEU A 25 2.69 6.67 20.44
C LEU A 25 1.69 5.85 19.62
N ILE A 26 1.87 5.77 18.30
CA ILE A 26 0.93 5.05 17.41
C ILE A 26 0.90 3.56 17.73
N PRO A 27 2.03 2.85 17.86
CA PRO A 27 2.03 1.46 18.31
C PRO A 27 1.34 1.24 19.66
N MET A 28 1.58 2.10 20.66
CA MET A 28 0.94 1.97 21.97
C MET A 28 -0.58 2.13 21.88
N LEU A 29 -1.07 3.10 21.11
CA LEU A 29 -2.50 3.30 20.89
C LEU A 29 -3.17 2.08 20.25
N LEU A 30 -2.53 1.47 19.24
CA LEU A 30 -3.04 0.26 18.58
C LEU A 30 -3.04 -0.94 19.52
N TYR A 31 -1.95 -1.21 20.25
CA TYR A 31 -1.92 -2.32 21.21
C TYR A 31 -2.92 -2.15 22.37
N ALA A 32 -3.13 -0.90 22.82
CA ALA A 32 -4.18 -0.61 23.78
C ALA A 32 -5.57 -0.90 23.21
N GLN A 33 -5.82 -0.47 21.97
CA GLN A 33 -7.08 -0.75 21.26
C GLN A 33 -7.32 -2.25 21.06
N ASP A 34 -6.29 -3.00 20.68
CA ASP A 34 -6.37 -4.46 20.53
C ASP A 34 -6.76 -5.14 21.86
N GLN A 35 -6.22 -4.65 22.98
CA GLN A 35 -6.51 -5.19 24.30
C GLN A 35 -7.92 -4.84 24.81
N PHE A 36 -8.40 -3.62 24.57
CA PHE A 36 -9.62 -3.10 25.19
C PHE A 36 -10.77 -2.85 24.19
N GLY A 37 -10.53 -3.03 22.89
CA GLY A 37 -11.48 -2.77 21.80
C GLY A 37 -11.62 -1.28 21.43
N HIS A 38 -11.06 -0.37 22.22
CA HIS A 38 -11.03 1.08 21.99
C HIS A 38 -9.94 1.74 22.84
N VAL A 39 -9.67 3.01 22.61
CA VAL A 39 -8.77 3.82 23.44
C VAL A 39 -9.58 4.74 24.32
N SER A 40 -9.59 4.47 25.65
CA SER A 40 -10.29 5.27 26.67
C SER A 40 -9.50 6.53 27.06
N ASP A 41 -10.14 7.48 27.75
CA ASP A 41 -9.48 8.69 28.29
C ASP A 41 -8.40 8.34 29.33
N ASP A 42 -8.63 7.32 30.15
CA ASP A 42 -7.62 6.82 31.10
C ASP A 42 -6.39 6.28 30.37
N MET A 43 -6.59 5.59 29.25
CA MET A 43 -5.49 5.07 28.42
C MET A 43 -4.73 6.22 27.74
N ILE A 44 -5.42 7.23 27.23
CA ILE A 44 -4.78 8.45 26.69
C ILE A 44 -3.90 9.10 27.75
N THR A 45 -4.41 9.23 28.96
CA THR A 45 -3.68 9.82 30.10
C THR A 45 -2.45 8.99 30.47
N GLU A 46 -2.57 7.66 30.51
CA GLU A 46 -1.45 6.77 30.82
C GLU A 46 -0.37 6.78 29.74
N ILE A 47 -0.75 6.75 28.45
CA ILE A 47 0.21 6.84 27.33
C ILE A 47 0.89 8.21 27.34
N ALA A 48 0.16 9.30 27.53
CA ALA A 48 0.70 10.64 27.62
C ALA A 48 1.79 10.73 28.71
N ARG A 49 1.48 10.23 29.92
CA ARG A 49 2.42 10.17 31.05
C ARG A 49 3.70 9.39 30.72
N ARG A 50 3.57 8.23 30.07
CA ARG A 50 4.73 7.39 29.68
C ARG A 50 5.65 8.04 28.68
N LEU A 51 5.08 8.74 27.70
CA LEU A 51 5.82 9.34 26.59
C LEU A 51 6.23 10.80 26.84
N ASP A 52 5.95 11.34 28.03
CA ASP A 52 6.17 12.76 28.39
C ASP A 52 5.47 13.70 27.40
N LEU A 53 4.19 13.41 27.12
CA LEU A 53 3.30 14.18 26.28
C LEU A 53 2.13 14.73 27.08
N ASN A 54 1.46 15.77 26.59
CA ASN A 54 0.16 16.14 27.11
C ASN A 54 -0.95 15.32 26.43
N THR A 55 -2.11 15.21 27.09
CA THR A 55 -3.26 14.42 26.57
C THR A 55 -3.80 14.96 25.25
N LEU A 56 -3.68 16.27 25.00
CA LEU A 56 -4.08 16.88 23.73
C LEU A 56 -3.23 16.37 22.56
N GLN A 57 -1.91 16.25 22.75
CA GLN A 57 -1.01 15.71 21.71
C GLN A 57 -1.33 14.26 21.37
N VAL A 58 -1.71 13.44 22.36
CA VAL A 58 -2.15 12.07 22.14
C VAL A 58 -3.48 12.05 21.38
N THR A 59 -4.46 12.86 21.83
CA THR A 59 -5.80 12.93 21.23
C THR A 59 -5.75 13.45 19.79
N GLU A 60 -4.95 14.49 19.51
CA GLU A 60 -4.83 15.02 18.16
C GLU A 60 -4.19 14.01 17.18
N THR A 61 -3.19 13.26 17.65
CA THR A 61 -2.58 12.20 16.85
C THR A 61 -3.58 11.08 16.61
N MET A 62 -4.28 10.63 17.66
CA MET A 62 -5.32 9.62 17.56
C MET A 62 -6.43 10.00 16.57
N GLY A 63 -6.87 11.26 16.57
CA GLY A 63 -7.94 11.74 15.68
C GLY A 63 -7.57 11.80 14.21
N TYR A 64 -6.30 11.66 13.86
CA TYR A 64 -5.81 11.65 12.48
C TYR A 64 -5.88 10.26 11.83
N TYR A 65 -5.65 9.20 12.60
CA TYR A 65 -5.55 7.82 12.08
C TYR A 65 -6.89 7.10 12.14
N SER A 66 -7.39 6.68 10.98
CA SER A 66 -8.75 6.13 10.82
C SER A 66 -8.99 4.81 11.55
N MET A 67 -7.96 4.03 11.82
CA MET A 67 -8.07 2.77 12.56
C MET A 67 -8.21 2.96 14.07
N LEU A 68 -7.88 4.12 14.62
CA LEU A 68 -7.94 4.38 16.08
C LEU A 68 -9.36 4.80 16.49
N ARG A 69 -9.92 4.13 17.49
CA ARG A 69 -11.32 4.26 17.88
C ARG A 69 -11.48 4.71 19.33
N ARG A 70 -12.39 5.68 19.55
CA ARG A 70 -12.84 6.13 20.86
C ARG A 70 -14.01 5.29 21.39
N GLN A 71 -14.77 4.67 20.50
CA GLN A 71 -15.91 3.82 20.85
C GLN A 71 -15.53 2.36 20.65
N ARG A 72 -16.05 1.50 21.53
CA ARG A 72 -15.81 0.08 21.48
C ARG A 72 -16.47 -0.52 20.24
N ALA A 73 -15.70 -1.22 19.42
CA ALA A 73 -16.22 -2.05 18.35
C ALA A 73 -16.80 -3.36 18.90
N GLY A 74 -17.59 -4.06 18.09
CA GLY A 74 -18.03 -5.43 18.39
C GLY A 74 -16.84 -6.39 18.56
N LYS A 75 -17.10 -7.57 19.09
CA LYS A 75 -16.11 -8.65 19.20
C LYS A 75 -15.42 -8.92 17.84
N TYR A 76 -16.19 -8.86 16.78
CA TYR A 76 -15.73 -8.97 15.37
C TYR A 76 -16.01 -7.66 14.64
N HIS A 77 -14.94 -6.93 14.33
CA HIS A 77 -15.03 -5.70 13.55
C HIS A 77 -14.91 -6.03 12.06
N VAL A 78 -16.03 -5.93 11.35
CA VAL A 78 -16.16 -6.25 9.93
C VAL A 78 -15.92 -5.00 9.11
N GLN A 79 -14.90 -5.01 8.26
CA GLN A 79 -14.52 -3.90 7.38
C GLN A 79 -14.63 -4.36 5.92
N VAL A 80 -15.61 -3.83 5.18
CA VAL A 80 -15.86 -4.20 3.78
C VAL A 80 -15.26 -3.14 2.86
N CYS A 81 -14.38 -3.57 1.96
CA CYS A 81 -13.77 -2.69 0.98
C CYS A 81 -14.74 -2.39 -0.17
N THR A 82 -14.93 -1.10 -0.47
CA THR A 82 -15.75 -0.63 -1.59
C THR A 82 -14.98 0.19 -2.62
N ASN A 83 -13.64 0.27 -2.51
CA ASN A 83 -12.80 1.01 -3.44
C ASN A 83 -12.77 0.36 -4.85
N VAL A 84 -12.17 1.03 -5.81
CA VAL A 84 -12.27 0.79 -7.26
C VAL A 84 -12.26 -0.69 -7.65
N SER A 85 -11.24 -1.47 -7.30
CA SER A 85 -11.18 -2.89 -7.67
C SER A 85 -12.30 -3.72 -7.04
N CYS A 86 -12.65 -3.45 -5.78
CA CYS A 86 -13.76 -4.11 -5.10
C CYS A 86 -15.11 -3.64 -5.66
N MET A 87 -15.29 -2.34 -5.95
CA MET A 87 -16.49 -1.81 -6.60
C MET A 87 -16.78 -2.52 -7.93
N LEU A 88 -15.76 -2.65 -8.81
CA LEU A 88 -15.87 -3.34 -10.09
C LEU A 88 -16.24 -4.83 -9.95
N ARG A 89 -15.91 -5.45 -8.83
CA ARG A 89 -16.19 -6.86 -8.52
C ARG A 89 -17.38 -7.06 -7.59
N GLY A 90 -18.20 -6.03 -7.35
CA GLY A 90 -19.43 -6.10 -6.56
C GLY A 90 -19.25 -5.78 -5.06
N GLY A 91 -18.19 -5.07 -4.66
CA GLY A 91 -17.95 -4.68 -3.26
C GLY A 91 -19.09 -3.88 -2.64
N ASN A 92 -19.73 -2.98 -3.40
CA ASN A 92 -20.90 -2.23 -2.92
C ASN A 92 -22.09 -3.16 -2.58
N LYS A 93 -22.37 -4.15 -3.45
CA LYS A 93 -23.42 -5.15 -3.19
C LYS A 93 -23.09 -6.04 -2.00
N LEU A 94 -21.79 -6.39 -1.83
CA LEU A 94 -21.32 -7.13 -0.67
C LEU A 94 -21.57 -6.32 0.62
N TYR A 95 -21.23 -5.03 0.61
CA TYR A 95 -21.47 -4.15 1.76
C TYR A 95 -22.96 -4.05 2.10
N GLU A 96 -23.83 -3.83 1.11
CA GLU A 96 -25.30 -3.82 1.30
C GLU A 96 -25.83 -5.15 1.85
N PHE A 97 -25.28 -6.27 1.37
CA PHE A 97 -25.62 -7.60 1.87
C PHE A 97 -25.24 -7.75 3.35
N VAL A 98 -24.03 -7.32 3.73
CA VAL A 98 -23.54 -7.38 5.11
C VAL A 98 -24.37 -6.49 6.02
N GLN A 99 -24.72 -5.26 5.57
CA GLN A 99 -25.62 -4.36 6.33
C GLN A 99 -26.95 -5.04 6.64
N LYS A 100 -27.57 -5.66 5.63
CA LYS A 100 -28.87 -6.37 5.82
C LYS A 100 -28.73 -7.58 6.72
N LYS A 101 -27.64 -8.37 6.57
CA LYS A 101 -27.44 -9.57 7.37
C LYS A 101 -27.17 -9.28 8.85
N LEU A 102 -26.43 -8.23 9.15
CA LEU A 102 -26.08 -7.83 10.51
C LEU A 102 -27.07 -6.84 11.12
N GLU A 103 -28.00 -6.30 10.33
CA GLU A 103 -28.98 -5.27 10.71
C GLU A 103 -28.34 -4.01 11.31
N VAL A 104 -27.14 -3.63 10.82
CA VAL A 104 -26.40 -2.45 11.27
C VAL A 104 -25.91 -1.61 10.09
N GLY A 105 -25.79 -0.29 10.33
CA GLY A 105 -25.19 0.66 9.39
C GLY A 105 -23.69 0.84 9.56
N HIS A 106 -23.13 1.78 8.79
CA HIS A 106 -21.73 2.18 8.86
C HIS A 106 -21.35 2.64 10.28
N LYS A 107 -20.25 2.10 10.81
CA LYS A 107 -19.72 2.38 12.17
C LYS A 107 -20.70 2.06 13.31
N GLN A 108 -21.62 1.13 13.07
CA GLN A 108 -22.54 0.65 14.11
C GLN A 108 -22.17 -0.76 14.56
N THR A 109 -22.64 -1.10 15.76
CA THR A 109 -22.42 -2.40 16.41
C THR A 109 -23.78 -3.08 16.63
N THR A 110 -23.86 -4.40 16.43
CA THR A 110 -25.07 -5.20 16.72
C THR A 110 -25.46 -5.09 18.20
N ALA A 111 -26.74 -5.22 18.48
CA ALA A 111 -27.29 -5.04 19.84
C ALA A 111 -26.66 -6.01 20.87
N ASP A 112 -26.22 -7.19 20.43
CA ASP A 112 -25.53 -8.20 21.24
C ASP A 112 -24.03 -7.92 21.42
N GLY A 113 -23.48 -6.88 20.73
CA GLY A 113 -22.07 -6.53 20.78
C GLY A 113 -21.13 -7.49 20.05
N VAL A 114 -21.67 -8.42 19.23
CA VAL A 114 -20.86 -9.44 18.55
C VAL A 114 -20.18 -8.86 17.32
N PHE A 115 -20.91 -8.16 16.44
CA PHE A 115 -20.37 -7.59 15.22
C PHE A 115 -20.42 -6.06 15.23
N SER A 116 -19.45 -5.43 14.61
CA SER A 116 -19.53 -4.05 14.16
C SER A 116 -19.16 -3.96 12.68
N LEU A 117 -19.78 -3.03 11.94
CA LEU A 117 -19.61 -2.89 10.51
C LEU A 117 -19.02 -1.52 10.15
N GLU A 118 -18.03 -1.55 9.28
CA GLU A 118 -17.46 -0.35 8.67
C GLU A 118 -17.29 -0.54 7.16
N GLU A 119 -17.71 0.43 6.37
CA GLU A 119 -17.26 0.59 4.99
C GLU A 119 -15.87 1.22 5.02
N VAL A 120 -14.90 0.57 4.36
CA VAL A 120 -13.53 1.07 4.32
C VAL A 120 -13.08 1.29 2.88
N GLU A 121 -12.11 2.19 2.72
CA GLU A 121 -11.58 2.54 1.41
C GLU A 121 -10.77 1.37 0.85
N CYS A 122 -9.49 1.23 1.10
CA CYS A 122 -8.72 0.14 0.50
C CYS A 122 -7.94 -0.66 1.56
N ILE A 123 -8.20 -1.97 1.63
CA ILE A 123 -7.48 -2.90 2.53
C ILE A 123 -6.26 -3.58 1.87
N GLY A 124 -5.94 -3.25 0.59
CA GLY A 124 -4.80 -3.87 -0.11
C GLY A 124 -5.03 -5.34 -0.52
N ALA A 125 -6.25 -5.68 -0.97
CA ALA A 125 -6.62 -7.01 -1.46
C ALA A 125 -7.20 -6.97 -2.88
N CYS A 126 -6.70 -6.05 -3.72
CA CYS A 126 -7.31 -5.69 -5.01
C CYS A 126 -7.40 -6.84 -6.00
N THR A 127 -6.41 -7.74 -6.02
CA THR A 127 -6.40 -8.93 -6.89
C THR A 127 -7.33 -10.06 -6.41
N GLY A 128 -7.79 -9.98 -5.17
CA GLY A 128 -8.78 -10.87 -4.56
C GLY A 128 -10.15 -10.21 -4.34
N ALA A 129 -10.48 -9.16 -5.08
CA ALA A 129 -11.74 -8.45 -4.97
C ALA A 129 -12.95 -9.31 -5.36
N PRO A 130 -14.13 -9.15 -4.69
CA PRO A 130 -14.38 -8.28 -3.56
C PRO A 130 -13.83 -8.87 -2.25
N ALA A 131 -13.45 -8.01 -1.32
CA ALA A 131 -12.77 -8.41 -0.10
C ALA A 131 -13.29 -7.67 1.14
N MET A 132 -13.18 -8.33 2.29
CA MET A 132 -13.39 -7.74 3.61
C MET A 132 -12.29 -8.16 4.57
N GLN A 133 -12.16 -7.42 5.65
CA GLN A 133 -11.33 -7.75 6.79
C GLN A 133 -12.21 -7.93 8.03
N VAL A 134 -11.95 -8.95 8.84
CA VAL A 134 -12.59 -9.13 10.15
C VAL A 134 -11.51 -9.10 11.21
N ASN A 135 -11.53 -8.09 12.04
CA ASN A 135 -10.40 -7.71 12.90
C ASN A 135 -9.15 -7.45 12.02
N TYR A 136 -8.22 -8.37 11.88
CA TYR A 136 -7.07 -8.24 10.97
C TYR A 136 -6.98 -9.38 9.95
N ASP A 137 -8.01 -10.25 9.91
CA ASP A 137 -8.05 -11.38 8.99
C ASP A 137 -8.66 -10.98 7.66
N PHE A 138 -7.96 -11.27 6.57
CA PHE A 138 -8.41 -10.99 5.21
C PHE A 138 -9.28 -12.12 4.66
N TYR A 139 -10.37 -11.74 4.02
CA TYR A 139 -11.24 -12.64 3.26
C TYR A 139 -11.44 -12.07 1.86
N GLU A 140 -10.99 -12.81 0.87
CA GLU A 140 -10.92 -12.39 -0.54
C GLU A 140 -11.84 -13.25 -1.42
N ASN A 141 -12.13 -12.78 -2.65
CA ASN A 141 -13.00 -13.44 -3.63
C ASN A 141 -14.36 -13.81 -3.02
N LEU A 142 -14.96 -12.88 -2.31
CA LEU A 142 -16.15 -13.12 -1.54
C LEU A 142 -17.41 -13.20 -2.40
N THR A 143 -18.25 -14.18 -2.07
CA THR A 143 -19.66 -14.26 -2.46
C THR A 143 -20.55 -14.07 -1.25
N THR A 144 -21.85 -13.88 -1.45
CA THR A 144 -22.85 -13.81 -0.36
C THR A 144 -22.88 -15.09 0.46
N GLU A 145 -22.72 -16.25 -0.18
CA GLU A 145 -22.68 -17.58 0.46
C GLU A 145 -21.45 -17.72 1.34
N ARG A 146 -20.26 -17.36 0.81
CA ARG A 146 -19.00 -17.44 1.57
C ARG A 146 -19.01 -16.49 2.75
N THR A 147 -19.54 -15.29 2.57
CA THR A 147 -19.69 -14.29 3.62
C THR A 147 -20.64 -14.79 4.73
N THR A 148 -21.74 -15.43 4.36
CA THR A 148 -22.66 -16.06 5.32
C THR A 148 -21.95 -17.13 6.13
N GLN A 149 -21.22 -18.05 5.49
CA GLN A 149 -20.44 -19.09 6.19
C GLN A 149 -19.43 -18.52 7.19
N ILE A 150 -18.76 -17.40 6.82
CA ILE A 150 -17.81 -16.73 7.71
C ILE A 150 -18.54 -16.24 8.97
N PHE A 151 -19.67 -15.54 8.82
CA PHE A 151 -20.41 -15.01 9.97
C PHE A 151 -20.97 -16.13 10.86
N GLU A 152 -21.57 -17.16 10.29
CA GLU A 152 -22.07 -18.32 11.06
C GLU A 152 -20.95 -19.04 11.83
N ALA A 153 -19.76 -19.16 11.25
CA ALA A 153 -18.61 -19.72 11.95
C ALA A 153 -18.18 -18.83 13.13
N LEU A 154 -18.11 -17.49 12.91
CA LEU A 154 -17.71 -16.52 13.96
C LEU A 154 -18.74 -16.47 15.10
N GLU A 155 -20.05 -16.53 14.82
CA GLU A 155 -21.11 -16.64 15.84
C GLU A 155 -20.93 -17.87 16.72
N LEU A 156 -20.48 -18.99 16.14
CA LEU A 156 -20.17 -20.22 16.88
C LEU A 156 -18.78 -20.19 17.55
N GLY A 157 -18.08 -19.05 17.54
CA GLY A 157 -16.74 -18.91 18.09
C GLY A 157 -15.65 -19.66 17.29
N ARG A 158 -15.94 -20.05 16.04
CA ARG A 158 -15.00 -20.69 15.12
C ARG A 158 -14.47 -19.67 14.12
N LYS A 159 -13.23 -19.84 13.68
CA LYS A 159 -12.60 -19.02 12.65
C LYS A 159 -12.41 -19.86 11.40
N LEU A 160 -12.88 -19.37 10.25
CA LEU A 160 -12.52 -19.94 8.96
C LEU A 160 -11.15 -19.42 8.54
N GLU A 161 -10.44 -20.26 7.76
CA GLU A 161 -9.12 -19.88 7.24
C GLU A 161 -9.18 -18.57 6.45
N PRO A 162 -8.41 -17.54 6.86
CA PRO A 162 -8.27 -16.31 6.10
C PRO A 162 -7.59 -16.54 4.76
N SER A 163 -7.80 -15.62 3.83
CA SER A 163 -7.11 -15.60 2.54
C SER A 163 -5.71 -15.02 2.72
N THR A 164 -4.72 -15.87 2.99
CA THR A 164 -3.31 -15.46 3.02
C THR A 164 -2.52 -16.19 1.94
N PRO A 165 -1.54 -15.56 1.28
CA PRO A 165 -0.65 -16.24 0.33
C PRO A 165 0.13 -17.41 0.94
N ILE A 166 0.44 -17.38 2.25
CA ILE A 166 1.12 -18.47 2.98
C ILE A 166 0.27 -19.74 3.02
N SER A 167 -1.07 -19.63 3.01
CA SER A 167 -1.99 -20.78 3.07
C SER A 167 -2.09 -21.62 1.79
N GLY A 168 -1.22 -21.40 0.80
CA GLY A 168 -0.98 -22.37 -0.27
C GLY A 168 -1.73 -22.16 -1.59
N SER A 169 -2.38 -21.05 -1.85
CA SER A 169 -2.97 -20.75 -3.16
C SER A 169 -2.02 -19.99 -4.10
N VAL A 170 -0.74 -20.39 -4.15
CA VAL A 170 0.12 -19.86 -5.21
C VAL A 170 -0.36 -20.42 -6.55
N LYS A 171 -0.96 -19.56 -7.35
CA LYS A 171 -1.38 -19.88 -8.71
C LYS A 171 -0.17 -20.37 -9.53
N LYS A 172 -0.38 -21.33 -10.41
CA LYS A 172 0.63 -21.74 -11.39
C LYS A 172 1.13 -20.49 -12.12
N ARG A 173 2.44 -20.26 -12.12
CA ARG A 173 3.06 -19.12 -12.80
C ARG A 173 2.69 -19.09 -14.27
N HIS A 174 2.50 -17.89 -14.80
CA HIS A 174 2.34 -17.69 -16.22
C HIS A 174 3.71 -17.85 -16.94
N PRO A 175 3.78 -18.46 -18.13
CA PRO A 175 5.06 -18.64 -18.86
C PRO A 175 5.82 -17.35 -19.15
N ALA A 176 5.15 -16.20 -19.24
CA ALA A 176 5.78 -14.89 -19.43
C ALA A 176 6.43 -14.30 -18.17
N GLU A 177 6.19 -14.89 -17.00
CA GLU A 177 6.79 -14.41 -15.75
C GLU A 177 8.28 -14.70 -15.69
N VAL A 178 9.04 -13.74 -15.19
CA VAL A 178 10.47 -13.84 -14.91
C VAL A 178 10.69 -13.65 -13.41
N PRO A 179 10.66 -14.74 -12.61
CA PRO A 179 10.72 -14.64 -11.15
C PRO A 179 12.13 -14.27 -10.69
N VAL A 180 12.29 -13.05 -10.26
CA VAL A 180 13.51 -12.50 -9.65
C VAL A 180 13.28 -12.25 -8.17
N ILE A 181 12.36 -11.35 -7.85
CA ILE A 181 12.04 -11.01 -6.46
C ILE A 181 10.98 -11.94 -5.86
N SER A 182 10.14 -12.56 -6.69
CA SER A 182 9.15 -13.54 -6.27
C SER A 182 9.63 -15.00 -6.42
N ARG A 183 10.93 -15.24 -6.54
CA ARG A 183 11.51 -16.54 -6.89
C ARG A 183 11.08 -17.70 -5.99
N LEU A 184 10.79 -17.41 -4.71
CA LEU A 184 10.33 -18.41 -3.75
C LEU A 184 8.82 -18.36 -3.50
N PHE A 185 8.04 -17.58 -4.24
CA PHE A 185 6.58 -17.64 -4.15
C PHE A 185 6.12 -19.05 -4.51
N GLY A 186 5.40 -19.70 -3.58
CA GLY A 186 4.94 -21.08 -3.71
C GLY A 186 5.88 -22.13 -3.17
N VAL A 187 7.06 -21.77 -2.75
CA VAL A 187 7.91 -22.66 -1.97
C VAL A 187 7.37 -22.73 -0.53
N LYS A 188 7.17 -23.94 -0.03
CA LYS A 188 6.70 -24.13 1.35
C LYS A 188 7.69 -23.49 2.33
N ASP A 189 7.17 -22.80 3.34
CA ASP A 189 7.93 -22.14 4.40
C ASP A 189 8.97 -21.11 3.89
N SER A 190 8.73 -20.52 2.69
CA SER A 190 9.64 -19.54 2.06
C SER A 190 9.95 -18.32 2.93
N HIS A 191 9.09 -18.02 3.91
CA HIS A 191 9.26 -16.96 4.90
C HIS A 191 10.28 -17.28 5.99
N LYS A 192 10.70 -18.54 6.13
CA LYS A 192 11.66 -18.98 7.13
C LYS A 192 13.10 -18.81 6.66
N LEU A 193 13.98 -18.47 7.61
CA LEU A 193 15.39 -18.19 7.35
C LEU A 193 16.12 -19.34 6.67
N ASP A 194 15.94 -20.57 7.15
CA ASP A 194 16.62 -21.75 6.63
C ASP A 194 16.28 -22.02 5.16
N VAL A 195 15.01 -21.84 4.78
CA VAL A 195 14.56 -21.97 3.39
C VAL A 195 15.15 -20.85 2.53
N TYR A 196 15.15 -19.59 3.02
CA TYR A 196 15.73 -18.48 2.29
C TYR A 196 17.24 -18.66 2.04
N VAL A 197 17.99 -19.08 3.05
CA VAL A 197 19.44 -19.34 2.97
C VAL A 197 19.74 -20.52 2.03
N ALA A 198 18.95 -21.61 2.10
CA ALA A 198 19.11 -22.76 1.19
C ALA A 198 18.92 -22.40 -0.30
N HIS A 199 18.29 -21.26 -0.59
CA HIS A 199 18.09 -20.75 -1.93
C HIS A 199 18.94 -19.49 -2.23
N ASP A 200 20.19 -19.46 -1.82
CA ASP A 200 21.15 -18.36 -2.02
C ASP A 200 20.76 -17.02 -1.34
N GLY A 201 19.94 -17.07 -0.30
CA GLY A 201 19.62 -15.89 0.49
C GLY A 201 20.86 -15.34 1.22
N TYR A 202 20.89 -14.05 1.45
CA TYR A 202 21.96 -13.26 2.06
C TYR A 202 23.30 -13.22 1.28
N LYS A 203 23.38 -13.84 0.09
CA LYS A 203 24.59 -13.80 -0.74
C LYS A 203 24.86 -12.41 -1.33
N GLY A 204 23.81 -11.66 -1.69
CA GLY A 204 23.95 -10.28 -2.15
C GLY A 204 24.50 -9.37 -1.04
N MET A 205 24.00 -9.53 0.19
CA MET A 205 24.49 -8.81 1.35
C MET A 205 25.94 -9.22 1.70
N GLU A 206 26.28 -10.51 1.68
CA GLU A 206 27.64 -10.98 1.93
C GLU A 206 28.63 -10.30 0.98
N ARG A 207 28.32 -10.26 -0.31
CA ARG A 207 29.13 -9.56 -1.33
C ARG A 207 29.23 -8.06 -1.02
N ALA A 208 28.10 -7.41 -0.71
CA ALA A 208 28.07 -5.98 -0.39
C ALA A 208 28.92 -5.61 0.83
N LEU A 209 28.94 -6.46 1.86
CA LEU A 209 29.64 -6.18 3.11
C LEU A 209 31.14 -6.54 3.06
N LYS A 210 31.51 -7.62 2.35
CA LYS A 210 32.88 -8.14 2.37
C LYS A 210 33.72 -7.77 1.14
N GLU A 211 33.10 -7.56 -0.02
CA GLU A 211 33.82 -7.40 -1.28
C GLU A 211 33.74 -5.98 -1.86
N LEU A 212 32.68 -5.21 -1.49
CA LEU A 212 32.40 -3.93 -2.10
C LEU A 212 32.52 -2.76 -1.12
N THR A 213 33.04 -1.63 -1.62
CA THR A 213 32.91 -0.35 -0.93
C THR A 213 31.48 0.20 -1.03
N PRO A 214 31.08 1.14 -0.15
CA PRO A 214 29.78 1.81 -0.27
C PRO A 214 29.49 2.41 -1.66
N ASP A 215 30.47 3.08 -2.27
CA ASP A 215 30.34 3.65 -3.60
C ASP A 215 30.15 2.58 -4.68
N GLN A 216 30.84 1.43 -4.58
CA GLN A 216 30.65 0.33 -5.51
C GLN A 216 29.27 -0.32 -5.40
N VAL A 217 28.70 -0.40 -4.17
CA VAL A 217 27.31 -0.85 -3.98
C VAL A 217 26.33 0.10 -4.68
N ILE A 218 26.53 1.43 -4.52
CA ILE A 218 25.73 2.45 -5.23
C ILE A 218 25.87 2.30 -6.74
N ASP A 219 27.09 2.08 -7.25
CA ASP A 219 27.35 1.96 -8.69
C ASP A 219 26.72 0.70 -9.30
N GLU A 220 26.71 -0.45 -8.59
CA GLU A 220 25.99 -1.64 -9.03
C GLU A 220 24.48 -1.37 -9.15
N VAL A 221 23.89 -0.65 -8.16
CA VAL A 221 22.48 -0.27 -8.23
C VAL A 221 22.20 0.78 -9.33
N LYS A 222 23.15 1.68 -9.63
CA LYS A 222 23.03 2.59 -10.79
C LYS A 222 23.05 1.83 -12.11
N LYS A 223 24.01 0.89 -12.28
CA LYS A 223 24.13 0.05 -13.50
C LYS A 223 22.86 -0.78 -13.75
N SER A 224 22.16 -1.19 -12.67
CA SER A 224 20.93 -1.97 -12.78
C SER A 224 19.76 -1.21 -13.42
N ASN A 225 19.83 0.12 -13.52
CA ASN A 225 18.71 0.97 -13.92
C ASN A 225 17.44 0.75 -13.08
N LEU A 226 17.59 0.31 -11.81
CA LEU A 226 16.48 0.14 -10.90
C LEU A 226 15.84 1.50 -10.59
N ARG A 227 14.58 1.66 -10.93
CA ARG A 227 13.74 2.81 -10.55
C ARG A 227 12.84 2.43 -9.39
N GLY A 228 12.55 3.38 -8.52
CA GLY A 228 11.69 3.18 -7.35
C GLY A 228 10.33 2.57 -7.72
N ARG A 229 9.93 1.49 -7.05
CA ARG A 229 8.70 0.71 -7.30
C ARG A 229 7.48 1.23 -6.53
N GLY A 230 7.66 2.25 -5.70
CA GLY A 230 6.56 2.83 -4.90
C GLY A 230 5.60 3.76 -5.65
N GLY A 231 5.91 4.14 -6.90
CA GLY A 231 5.05 5.00 -7.73
C GLY A 231 5.83 6.02 -8.56
N ALA A 232 6.62 6.87 -7.95
CA ALA A 232 7.32 7.99 -8.60
C ALA A 232 8.44 7.58 -9.58
N GLY A 233 8.97 6.37 -9.48
CA GLY A 233 9.97 5.86 -10.43
C GLY A 233 11.31 6.59 -10.43
N PHE A 234 11.71 7.21 -9.33
CA PHE A 234 13.01 7.89 -9.24
C PHE A 234 14.16 6.85 -9.25
N PRO A 235 15.29 7.09 -9.97
CA PRO A 235 16.41 6.14 -10.01
C PRO A 235 17.00 5.86 -8.62
N THR A 236 16.98 4.58 -8.19
CA THR A 236 17.31 4.18 -6.82
C THR A 236 18.76 4.46 -6.46
N GLY A 237 19.71 4.08 -7.31
CA GLY A 237 21.14 4.34 -7.07
C GLY A 237 21.49 5.82 -7.02
N MET A 238 20.78 6.66 -7.80
CA MET A 238 20.92 8.11 -7.72
C MET A 238 20.38 8.65 -6.38
N LYS A 239 19.22 8.18 -5.93
CA LYS A 239 18.64 8.56 -4.63
C LYS A 239 19.63 8.26 -3.48
N TRP A 240 20.28 7.10 -3.51
CA TRP A 240 21.28 6.73 -2.49
C TRP A 240 22.51 7.64 -2.52
N SER A 241 22.94 8.06 -3.71
CA SER A 241 24.12 8.95 -3.85
C SER A 241 23.90 10.38 -3.36
N PHE A 242 22.66 10.80 -3.07
CA PHE A 242 22.38 12.13 -2.51
C PHE A 242 22.61 12.23 -1.00
N VAL A 243 22.78 11.09 -0.32
CA VAL A 243 23.08 11.10 1.13
C VAL A 243 24.49 11.62 1.35
N PRO A 244 24.69 12.64 2.19
CA PRO A 244 26.02 13.17 2.50
C PRO A 244 26.93 12.05 3.02
N LYS A 245 28.14 11.91 2.44
CA LYS A 245 29.12 10.91 2.90
C LYS A 245 29.55 11.21 4.33
N GLU A 246 29.88 12.45 4.59
CA GLU A 246 30.22 12.97 5.92
C GLU A 246 28.97 13.52 6.61
N SER A 247 28.66 13.02 7.78
CA SER A 247 27.56 13.51 8.61
C SER A 247 27.87 13.26 10.08
N ALA A 248 27.76 14.31 10.90
CA ALA A 248 27.85 14.20 12.35
C ALA A 248 26.59 13.53 12.98
N LYS A 249 25.50 13.44 12.19
CA LYS A 249 24.25 12.81 12.62
C LYS A 249 24.19 11.36 12.11
N PRO A 250 23.49 10.47 12.83
CA PRO A 250 23.21 9.12 12.32
C PRO A 250 22.44 9.20 11.00
N LYS A 251 22.54 8.16 10.19
CA LYS A 251 21.80 8.02 8.94
C LYS A 251 20.79 6.89 9.08
N TYR A 252 19.64 7.01 8.42
CA TYR A 252 18.57 6.03 8.53
C TYR A 252 18.16 5.46 7.18
N ILE A 253 17.82 4.16 7.16
CA ILE A 253 17.09 3.52 6.07
C ILE A 253 15.66 3.33 6.53
N LEU A 254 14.70 3.81 5.74
CA LEU A 254 13.28 3.70 6.03
C LEU A 254 12.59 2.94 4.90
N CYS A 255 12.17 1.72 5.21
CA CYS A 255 11.34 0.92 4.31
C CYS A 255 9.90 1.41 4.37
N ASN A 256 9.42 1.92 3.25
CA ASN A 256 8.02 2.28 3.08
C ASN A 256 7.22 1.01 2.70
N ALA A 257 6.55 0.45 3.69
CA ALA A 257 5.63 -0.67 3.58
C ALA A 257 4.17 -0.22 3.85
N ASP A 258 3.90 1.09 3.66
CA ASP A 258 2.55 1.65 3.67
C ASP A 258 1.92 1.52 2.27
N GLU A 259 1.57 0.29 1.89
CA GLU A 259 0.97 -0.04 0.60
C GLU A 259 -0.52 0.26 0.61
N SER A 260 -0.88 1.51 0.33
CA SER A 260 -2.26 2.00 0.46
C SER A 260 -2.86 2.51 -0.86
N GLU A 261 -2.13 2.50 -1.98
CA GLU A 261 -2.61 2.91 -3.29
C GLU A 261 -3.66 1.92 -3.84
N PRO A 262 -4.91 2.34 -4.12
CA PRO A 262 -5.93 1.45 -4.69
C PRO A 262 -5.50 0.84 -6.03
N GLY A 263 -5.65 -0.47 -6.14
CA GLY A 263 -5.12 -1.27 -7.25
C GLY A 263 -3.82 -2.01 -6.92
N THR A 264 -3.13 -1.64 -5.84
CA THR A 264 -1.80 -2.14 -5.48
C THR A 264 -1.87 -3.04 -4.24
N CYS A 265 -1.29 -4.25 -4.35
CA CYS A 265 -1.20 -5.23 -3.25
C CYS A 265 -0.02 -6.20 -3.43
N LYS A 266 1.11 -5.71 -3.94
CA LYS A 266 2.31 -6.50 -4.30
C LYS A 266 3.34 -6.60 -3.17
N ASP A 267 3.37 -5.61 -2.26
CA ASP A 267 4.33 -5.56 -1.16
C ASP A 267 3.93 -6.52 -0.04
N ARG A 268 2.62 -6.71 0.16
CA ARG A 268 2.06 -7.67 1.12
C ARG A 268 2.64 -9.07 0.92
N PRO A 269 2.51 -9.73 -0.26
CA PRO A 269 3.07 -11.07 -0.46
C PRO A 269 4.59 -11.12 -0.43
N LEU A 270 5.31 -10.05 -0.75
CA LEU A 270 6.76 -9.99 -0.55
C LEU A 270 7.12 -10.09 0.93
N MET A 271 6.45 -9.34 1.78
CA MET A 271 6.67 -9.40 3.23
C MET A 271 6.18 -10.72 3.85
N GLU A 272 5.12 -11.32 3.31
CA GLU A 272 4.60 -12.60 3.78
C GLU A 272 5.50 -13.79 3.42
N MET A 273 5.97 -13.85 2.18
CA MET A 273 6.69 -15.02 1.65
C MET A 273 8.20 -14.82 1.53
N MET A 274 8.69 -13.59 1.50
CA MET A 274 10.09 -13.24 1.29
C MET A 274 10.61 -12.18 2.28
N PRO A 275 10.27 -12.25 3.60
CA PRO A 275 10.65 -11.21 4.56
C PRO A 275 12.17 -11.05 4.67
N HIS A 276 12.93 -12.15 4.59
CA HIS A 276 14.39 -12.11 4.65
C HIS A 276 15.03 -11.43 3.44
N GLN A 277 14.39 -11.48 2.25
CA GLN A 277 14.87 -10.74 1.08
C GLN A 277 14.73 -9.22 1.28
N LEU A 278 13.66 -8.79 1.94
CA LEU A 278 13.49 -7.40 2.32
C LEU A 278 14.54 -6.97 3.36
N ILE A 279 14.75 -7.77 4.41
CA ILE A 279 15.78 -7.52 5.44
C ILE A 279 17.16 -7.40 4.79
N GLU A 280 17.54 -8.32 3.93
CA GLU A 280 18.79 -8.30 3.17
C GLU A 280 18.92 -6.99 2.36
N GLY A 281 17.87 -6.59 1.65
CA GLY A 281 17.86 -5.36 0.85
C GLY A 281 18.00 -4.08 1.68
N ILE A 282 17.43 -4.06 2.88
CA ILE A 282 17.57 -2.92 3.82
C ILE A 282 19.02 -2.80 4.32
N VAL A 283 19.67 -3.92 4.66
CA VAL A 283 21.08 -3.91 5.08
C VAL A 283 22.01 -3.48 3.94
N ILE A 284 21.76 -3.94 2.71
CA ILE A 284 22.50 -3.50 1.52
C ILE A 284 22.37 -1.99 1.32
N ALA A 285 21.17 -1.43 1.45
CA ALA A 285 20.96 0.01 1.39
C ALA A 285 21.69 0.75 2.54
N GLY A 286 21.69 0.16 3.75
CA GLY A 286 22.46 0.65 4.89
C GLY A 286 23.96 0.72 4.60
N ARG A 287 24.52 -0.35 4.04
CA ARG A 287 25.94 -0.39 3.62
C ARG A 287 26.25 0.68 2.59
N ALA A 288 25.37 0.87 1.60
CA ALA A 288 25.56 1.84 0.52
C ALA A 288 25.74 3.28 1.02
N VAL A 289 25.00 3.69 2.06
CA VAL A 289 25.02 5.06 2.57
C VAL A 289 25.72 5.21 3.92
N ASN A 290 26.30 4.12 4.42
CA ASN A 290 26.91 4.03 5.75
C ASN A 290 25.90 4.40 6.86
N SER A 291 24.72 3.76 6.82
CA SER A 291 23.71 3.80 7.87
C SER A 291 23.80 2.53 8.71
N HIS A 292 23.49 2.65 9.99
CA HIS A 292 23.52 1.52 10.95
C HIS A 292 22.15 1.20 11.54
N GLN A 293 21.08 1.87 11.04
CA GLN A 293 19.73 1.69 11.55
C GLN A 293 18.70 1.72 10.42
N GLY A 294 17.88 0.67 10.37
CA GLY A 294 16.72 0.56 9.50
C GLY A 294 15.39 0.58 10.26
N TYR A 295 14.36 1.11 9.62
CA TYR A 295 12.97 1.02 10.09
C TYR A 295 12.11 0.42 8.98
N ILE A 296 11.17 -0.48 9.33
CA ILE A 296 10.16 -1.00 8.43
C ILE A 296 8.81 -0.45 8.88
N TYR A 297 8.26 0.49 8.14
CA TYR A 297 6.95 1.07 8.42
C TYR A 297 5.86 0.28 7.68
N VAL A 298 5.14 -0.58 8.42
CA VAL A 298 4.07 -1.43 7.89
C VAL A 298 2.73 -0.75 8.11
N ARG A 299 1.85 -0.71 7.09
CA ARG A 299 0.50 -0.16 7.26
C ARG A 299 -0.28 -0.92 8.32
N GLY A 300 -1.14 -0.22 9.05
CA GLY A 300 -1.85 -0.75 10.22
C GLY A 300 -2.74 -1.96 9.93
N GLU A 301 -3.35 -2.00 8.74
CA GLU A 301 -4.23 -3.08 8.30
C GLU A 301 -3.50 -4.42 8.09
N TYR A 302 -2.16 -4.39 7.92
CA TYR A 302 -1.33 -5.57 7.71
C TYR A 302 -0.77 -6.14 9.02
N ARG A 303 -1.62 -6.26 10.06
CA ARG A 303 -1.19 -6.68 11.40
C ARG A 303 -0.43 -8.01 11.41
N TYR A 304 -0.98 -9.04 10.76
CA TYR A 304 -0.32 -10.35 10.70
C TYR A 304 1.00 -10.31 9.91
N VAL A 305 1.13 -9.40 8.92
CA VAL A 305 2.38 -9.20 8.19
C VAL A 305 3.45 -8.59 9.09
N LEU A 306 3.05 -7.66 9.99
CA LEU A 306 3.95 -7.11 10.99
C LEU A 306 4.50 -8.21 11.91
N ASP A 307 3.66 -9.16 12.33
CA ASP A 307 4.07 -10.28 13.16
C ASP A 307 5.07 -11.19 12.41
N ILE A 308 4.84 -11.47 11.11
CA ILE A 308 5.79 -12.21 10.25
C ILE A 308 7.13 -11.47 10.15
N MET A 309 7.10 -10.15 9.95
CA MET A 309 8.32 -9.33 9.87
C MET A 309 9.07 -9.32 11.21
N ASP A 310 8.36 -9.24 12.35
CA ASP A 310 8.96 -9.31 13.69
C ASP A 310 9.68 -10.66 13.89
N GLU A 311 9.06 -11.78 13.50
CA GLU A 311 9.68 -13.11 13.54
C GLU A 311 10.93 -13.20 12.66
N ALA A 312 10.84 -12.74 11.40
CA ALA A 312 11.97 -12.78 10.47
C ALA A 312 13.14 -11.90 10.94
N VAL A 313 12.87 -10.74 11.51
CA VAL A 313 13.89 -9.87 12.12
C VAL A 313 14.56 -10.60 13.30
N ALA A 314 13.79 -11.26 14.17
CA ALA A 314 14.34 -12.04 15.28
C ALA A 314 15.19 -13.23 14.80
N GLU A 315 14.76 -13.95 13.75
CA GLU A 315 15.55 -15.02 13.11
C GLU A 315 16.88 -14.47 12.56
N ALA A 316 16.86 -13.31 11.89
CA ALA A 316 18.04 -12.66 11.33
C ALA A 316 19.05 -12.23 12.41
N TYR A 317 18.58 -11.67 13.54
CA TYR A 317 19.46 -11.38 14.69
C TYR A 317 20.10 -12.65 15.26
N LYS A 318 19.30 -13.68 15.49
CA LYS A 318 19.79 -14.95 16.04
C LYS A 318 20.87 -15.62 15.17
N ALA A 319 20.76 -15.47 13.86
CA ALA A 319 21.69 -16.05 12.89
C ALA A 319 22.88 -15.13 12.52
N GLY A 320 22.97 -13.92 13.09
CA GLY A 320 24.08 -12.98 12.84
C GLY A 320 23.98 -12.23 11.50
N TYR A 321 22.79 -12.15 10.92
CA TYR A 321 22.50 -11.30 9.73
C TYR A 321 22.06 -9.88 10.12
N LEU A 322 21.82 -9.63 11.41
CA LEU A 322 21.57 -8.31 12.01
C LEU A 322 22.36 -8.18 13.32
N GLY A 323 22.49 -6.95 13.81
CA GLY A 323 23.21 -6.61 15.04
C GLY A 323 24.66 -6.22 14.78
N LYS A 324 25.58 -6.77 15.56
CA LYS A 324 27.00 -6.39 15.55
C LYS A 324 27.83 -7.29 14.66
N ASN A 325 28.81 -6.70 13.97
CA ASN A 325 29.80 -7.41 13.17
C ASN A 325 29.19 -8.44 12.21
N ILE A 326 28.18 -8.04 11.44
CA ILE A 326 27.41 -8.91 10.55
C ILE A 326 28.34 -9.71 9.63
N LEU A 327 28.21 -11.03 9.63
CA LEU A 327 29.04 -11.95 8.82
C LEU A 327 30.56 -11.77 9.00
N GLY A 328 31.02 -11.19 10.10
CA GLY A 328 32.44 -10.90 10.35
C GLY A 328 33.00 -9.73 9.53
N SER A 329 32.15 -8.89 8.95
CA SER A 329 32.54 -7.76 8.08
C SER A 329 32.94 -6.48 8.81
N GLY A 330 32.74 -6.41 10.13
CA GLY A 330 32.87 -5.18 10.92
C GLY A 330 31.71 -4.20 10.77
N PHE A 331 30.68 -4.53 9.99
CA PHE A 331 29.50 -3.69 9.81
C PHE A 331 28.42 -4.06 10.83
N ASP A 332 27.86 -3.04 11.49
CA ASP A 332 26.76 -3.16 12.44
C ASP A 332 25.47 -2.62 11.80
N PHE A 333 24.35 -3.32 11.99
CA PHE A 333 23.06 -2.82 11.50
C PHE A 333 21.91 -3.37 12.32
N ASP A 334 21.01 -2.49 12.74
CA ASP A 334 19.80 -2.83 13.48
C ASP A 334 18.54 -2.51 12.67
N ILE A 335 17.49 -3.32 12.82
CA ILE A 335 16.17 -3.10 12.20
C ILE A 335 15.09 -3.02 13.29
N VAL A 336 14.22 -2.03 13.15
CA VAL A 336 13.03 -1.85 13.98
C VAL A 336 11.79 -1.86 13.07
N THR A 337 10.81 -2.68 13.38
CA THR A 337 9.49 -2.67 12.77
C THR A 337 8.61 -1.61 13.43
N HIS A 338 7.80 -0.94 12.65
CA HIS A 338 6.85 0.08 13.10
C HIS A 338 5.50 -0.12 12.41
N THR A 339 4.40 0.13 13.10
CA THR A 339 3.05 0.02 12.55
C THR A 339 2.43 1.39 12.31
N GLY A 340 1.84 1.58 11.10
CA GLY A 340 0.89 2.66 10.85
C GLY A 340 -0.46 2.38 11.50
N ALA A 341 -1.44 3.25 11.29
CA ALA A 341 -2.77 3.11 11.88
C ALA A 341 -3.91 3.59 10.94
N GLY A 342 -3.79 3.35 9.64
CA GLY A 342 -4.81 3.70 8.64
C GLY A 342 -4.75 5.17 8.22
N ALA A 343 -3.81 5.52 7.35
CA ALA A 343 -3.72 6.81 6.67
C ALA A 343 -2.91 6.65 5.37
N TYR A 344 -3.58 6.74 4.22
CA TYR A 344 -2.95 6.67 2.89
C TYR A 344 -1.80 7.66 2.73
N GLU A 345 -1.96 8.88 3.27
CA GLU A 345 -0.96 9.93 3.18
C GLU A 345 0.39 9.52 3.82
N CYS A 346 0.40 8.56 4.76
CA CYS A 346 1.64 8.04 5.35
C CYS A 346 2.49 7.23 4.34
N GLY A 347 1.98 6.93 3.15
CA GLY A 347 2.77 6.44 2.02
C GLY A 347 3.66 7.51 1.37
N GLU A 348 3.36 8.80 1.57
CA GLU A 348 4.24 9.91 1.18
C GLU A 348 5.47 9.94 2.10
N GLU A 349 6.67 10.08 1.52
CA GLU A 349 7.93 9.86 2.27
C GLU A 349 8.11 10.76 3.50
N SER A 350 7.65 12.02 3.46
CA SER A 350 7.78 12.94 4.59
C SER A 350 6.64 12.76 5.61
N ALA A 351 5.44 12.45 5.18
CA ALA A 351 4.32 12.09 6.06
C ALA A 351 4.60 10.78 6.83
N LEU A 352 5.25 9.81 6.18
CA LEU A 352 5.70 8.58 6.82
C LEU A 352 6.69 8.86 7.95
N MET A 353 7.64 9.79 7.74
CA MET A 353 8.58 10.21 8.80
C MET A 353 7.86 10.90 9.96
N GLU A 354 6.91 11.81 9.70
CA GLU A 354 6.11 12.45 10.74
C GLU A 354 5.31 11.43 11.55
N SER A 355 4.72 10.43 10.87
CA SER A 355 4.01 9.33 11.53
C SER A 355 4.94 8.48 12.40
N LEU A 356 6.11 8.08 11.89
CA LEU A 356 7.10 7.33 12.67
C LEU A 356 7.63 8.15 13.86
N GLU A 357 7.69 9.47 13.76
CA GLU A 357 8.00 10.38 14.86
C GLU A 357 6.84 10.53 15.88
N GLY A 358 5.71 9.82 15.70
CA GLY A 358 4.56 9.82 16.60
C GLY A 358 3.66 11.05 16.47
N LYS A 359 3.61 11.66 15.29
CA LYS A 359 2.80 12.83 14.96
C LYS A 359 1.71 12.47 13.94
N ARG A 360 0.84 13.44 13.60
CA ARG A 360 -0.01 13.34 12.42
C ARG A 360 0.87 13.21 11.18
N GLY A 361 0.51 12.34 10.24
CA GLY A 361 1.22 12.14 8.98
C GLY A 361 1.07 13.30 8.00
N TYR A 362 1.46 14.50 8.40
CA TYR A 362 1.45 15.66 7.53
C TYR A 362 2.74 15.72 6.70
N PRO A 363 2.64 15.92 5.37
CA PRO A 363 3.81 16.12 4.53
C PRO A 363 4.66 17.32 4.95
N ARG A 364 5.98 17.19 4.81
CA ARG A 364 6.94 18.30 5.02
C ARG A 364 7.12 19.09 3.73
N ILE A 365 7.32 20.41 3.87
CA ILE A 365 7.71 21.27 2.74
C ILE A 365 9.14 20.90 2.33
N ARG A 366 9.38 20.79 1.04
CA ARG A 366 10.69 20.54 0.45
C ARG A 366 11.15 21.71 -0.40
N PRO A 367 12.44 22.14 -0.39
CA PRO A 367 13.53 21.65 0.44
C PRO A 367 13.38 22.00 1.93
N PRO A 368 14.10 21.27 2.88
CA PRO A 368 15.12 20.25 2.62
C PRO A 368 14.56 18.88 2.24
N PHE A 369 15.32 18.13 1.43
CA PHE A 369 14.97 16.75 1.07
C PHE A 369 15.39 15.74 2.15
N PRO A 370 14.69 14.60 2.30
CA PRO A 370 14.99 13.60 3.34
C PRO A 370 16.42 13.08 3.33
N ALA A 371 17.06 12.99 2.15
CA ALA A 371 18.46 12.59 2.05
C ALA A 371 19.42 13.46 2.86
N VAL A 372 19.04 14.70 3.16
CA VAL A 372 19.82 15.67 3.95
C VAL A 372 19.23 15.88 5.34
N VAL A 373 17.90 16.10 5.42
CA VAL A 373 17.16 16.32 6.67
C VAL A 373 15.88 15.47 6.65
N GLY A 374 15.98 14.27 7.14
CA GLY A 374 14.89 13.28 7.16
C GLY A 374 14.40 12.96 8.58
N LEU A 375 14.31 11.67 8.88
CA LEU A 375 13.83 11.14 10.15
C LEU A 375 14.68 11.65 11.32
N TYR A 376 14.03 12.15 12.36
CA TYR A 376 14.70 12.77 13.53
C TYR A 376 15.69 13.88 13.15
N GLY A 377 15.45 14.58 12.03
CA GLY A 377 16.34 15.62 11.51
C GLY A 377 17.67 15.09 10.98
N SER A 378 17.78 13.82 10.63
CA SER A 378 18.98 13.11 10.18
C SER A 378 18.85 12.67 8.71
N PRO A 379 19.96 12.52 7.97
CA PRO A 379 19.91 12.00 6.59
C PRO A 379 19.19 10.66 6.51
N THR A 380 18.21 10.53 5.62
CA THR A 380 17.36 9.35 5.52
C THR A 380 17.12 8.94 4.08
N VAL A 381 17.30 7.65 3.79
CA VAL A 381 16.87 7.02 2.54
C VAL A 381 15.53 6.33 2.78
N ILE A 382 14.52 6.69 1.98
CA ILE A 382 13.20 6.06 2.03
C ILE A 382 12.99 5.30 0.73
N ASN A 383 12.76 4.00 0.79
CA ASN A 383 12.46 3.16 -0.36
C ASN A 383 11.28 2.23 -0.09
N ASN A 384 10.51 1.93 -1.13
CA ASN A 384 9.43 0.96 -1.10
C ASN A 384 9.95 -0.47 -0.92
N VAL A 385 9.11 -1.38 -0.41
CA VAL A 385 9.40 -2.81 -0.17
C VAL A 385 9.98 -3.50 -1.42
N GLU A 386 9.30 -3.41 -2.57
CA GLU A 386 9.73 -4.06 -3.82
C GLU A 386 11.08 -3.51 -4.30
N THR A 387 11.31 -2.21 -4.13
CA THR A 387 12.59 -1.58 -4.48
C THR A 387 13.73 -2.16 -3.66
N LEU A 388 13.57 -2.27 -2.34
CA LEU A 388 14.59 -2.84 -1.46
C LEU A 388 14.77 -4.34 -1.71
N SER A 389 13.67 -5.08 -1.93
CA SER A 389 13.72 -6.51 -2.25
C SER A 389 14.40 -6.83 -3.59
N SER A 390 14.61 -5.84 -4.47
CA SER A 390 15.37 -6.01 -5.70
C SER A 390 16.89 -5.95 -5.48
N ALA A 391 17.36 -5.25 -4.46
CA ALA A 391 18.80 -5.05 -4.21
C ALA A 391 19.59 -6.35 -4.00
N PRO A 392 19.10 -7.37 -3.27
CA PRO A 392 19.81 -8.64 -3.10
C PRO A 392 20.19 -9.31 -4.43
N GLU A 393 19.26 -9.40 -5.37
CA GLU A 393 19.50 -10.04 -6.67
C GLU A 393 20.44 -9.20 -7.57
N ILE A 394 20.36 -7.87 -7.47
CA ILE A 394 21.29 -6.96 -8.15
C ILE A 394 22.72 -7.18 -7.64
N LEU A 395 22.91 -7.22 -6.32
CA LEU A 395 24.24 -7.43 -5.73
C LEU A 395 24.76 -8.86 -5.95
N ARG A 396 23.89 -9.86 -5.95
CA ARG A 396 24.25 -11.25 -6.18
C ARG A 396 24.65 -11.52 -7.64
N ARG A 397 23.92 -10.97 -8.61
CA ARG A 397 24.03 -11.32 -10.04
C ARG A 397 24.64 -10.20 -10.91
N GLY A 398 24.76 -9.01 -10.37
CA GLY A 398 25.32 -7.84 -11.06
C GLY A 398 24.26 -6.88 -11.61
N GLY A 399 24.59 -5.58 -11.60
CA GLY A 399 23.70 -4.52 -12.07
C GLY A 399 23.34 -4.64 -13.56
N GLU A 400 24.32 -4.95 -14.40
CA GLU A 400 24.10 -5.10 -15.85
C GLU A 400 23.15 -6.26 -16.18
N TRP A 401 23.29 -7.40 -15.47
CA TRP A 401 22.34 -8.51 -15.61
C TRP A 401 20.90 -8.05 -15.33
N TYR A 402 20.70 -7.33 -14.23
CA TYR A 402 19.38 -6.85 -13.88
C TYR A 402 18.83 -5.83 -14.90
N ALA A 403 19.67 -4.93 -15.38
CA ALA A 403 19.33 -3.98 -16.44
C ALA A 403 18.86 -4.68 -17.72
N GLY A 404 19.50 -5.79 -18.08
CA GLY A 404 19.17 -6.58 -19.27
C GLY A 404 17.83 -7.30 -19.24
N LEU A 405 17.18 -7.42 -18.06
CA LEU A 405 15.85 -8.02 -17.93
C LEU A 405 14.70 -7.08 -18.34
N GLY A 406 14.95 -5.78 -18.34
CA GLY A 406 13.93 -4.76 -18.60
C GLY A 406 14.09 -4.03 -19.92
N SER A 407 13.42 -2.88 -20.04
CA SER A 407 13.57 -1.96 -21.18
C SER A 407 14.67 -0.91 -20.91
N PRO A 408 15.16 -0.20 -21.95
CA PRO A 408 16.19 0.82 -21.78
C PRO A 408 15.84 1.83 -20.68
N LYS A 409 16.75 2.11 -19.74
CA LYS A 409 16.58 2.98 -18.55
C LYS A 409 15.52 2.52 -17.54
N ASN A 410 14.92 1.36 -17.73
CA ASN A 410 13.94 0.75 -16.85
C ASN A 410 14.34 -0.72 -16.63
N GLY A 411 15.34 -0.94 -15.78
CA GLY A 411 15.90 -2.27 -15.56
C GLY A 411 15.02 -3.19 -14.72
N GLY A 412 15.24 -4.49 -14.92
CA GLY A 412 14.69 -5.55 -14.10
C GLY A 412 13.25 -5.93 -14.40
N THR A 413 12.69 -6.63 -13.45
CA THR A 413 11.29 -7.05 -13.40
C THR A 413 10.47 -6.13 -12.47
N ARG A 414 9.17 -6.31 -12.51
CA ARG A 414 8.23 -5.66 -11.60
C ARG A 414 7.07 -6.59 -11.27
N LEU A 415 6.57 -6.50 -10.04
CA LEU A 415 5.30 -7.10 -9.66
C LEU A 415 4.15 -6.20 -10.14
N PHE A 416 3.35 -6.69 -11.07
CA PHE A 416 2.13 -6.04 -11.52
C PHE A 416 0.93 -6.67 -10.84
N CYS A 417 0.11 -5.84 -10.17
CA CYS A 417 -1.18 -6.26 -9.64
C CYS A 417 -2.22 -6.05 -10.74
N ILE A 418 -2.79 -7.12 -11.27
CA ILE A 418 -3.85 -7.04 -12.29
C ILE A 418 -5.19 -7.32 -11.64
N SER A 419 -6.12 -6.38 -11.68
CA SER A 419 -7.43 -6.45 -11.03
C SER A 419 -8.55 -5.88 -11.90
N GLY A 420 -9.79 -5.85 -11.39
CA GLY A 420 -10.96 -5.41 -12.13
C GLY A 420 -11.55 -6.51 -13.00
N HIS A 421 -12.00 -6.17 -14.22
CA HIS A 421 -12.78 -7.05 -15.08
C HIS A 421 -11.92 -7.96 -15.97
N VAL A 422 -11.07 -8.79 -15.35
CA VAL A 422 -10.26 -9.81 -16.02
C VAL A 422 -10.58 -11.21 -15.49
N ASN A 423 -10.31 -12.23 -16.31
CA ASN A 423 -10.58 -13.64 -15.95
C ASN A 423 -9.63 -14.17 -14.88
N LYS A 424 -8.38 -13.73 -14.87
CA LYS A 424 -7.34 -14.20 -13.94
C LYS A 424 -6.69 -13.00 -13.23
N PRO A 425 -7.40 -12.32 -12.30
CA PRO A 425 -6.75 -11.30 -11.49
C PRO A 425 -5.64 -11.93 -10.65
N GLY A 426 -4.55 -11.19 -10.42
CA GLY A 426 -3.40 -11.73 -9.70
C GLY A 426 -2.21 -10.77 -9.67
N ILE A 427 -1.14 -11.22 -9.03
CA ILE A 427 0.15 -10.54 -9.00
C ILE A 427 1.12 -11.33 -9.87
N TYR A 428 1.72 -10.66 -10.85
CA TYR A 428 2.57 -11.27 -11.85
C TYR A 428 3.90 -10.53 -11.93
N GLU A 429 5.01 -11.26 -11.87
CA GLU A 429 6.34 -10.68 -12.03
C GLU A 429 6.76 -10.71 -13.49
N LEU A 430 6.70 -9.55 -14.14
CA LEU A 430 7.00 -9.40 -15.57
C LEU A 430 8.17 -8.44 -15.80
N PRO A 431 8.92 -8.59 -16.91
CA PRO A 431 9.95 -7.63 -17.30
C PRO A 431 9.39 -6.21 -17.43
N MET A 432 10.17 -5.21 -17.05
CA MET A 432 9.84 -3.82 -17.34
C MET A 432 9.76 -3.62 -18.85
N GLY A 433 8.71 -2.95 -19.33
CA GLY A 433 8.44 -2.79 -20.76
C GLY A 433 7.56 -3.90 -21.37
N PHE A 434 7.04 -4.84 -20.57
CA PHE A 434 6.11 -5.84 -21.07
C PHE A 434 4.85 -5.17 -21.67
N PRO A 435 4.31 -5.62 -22.83
CA PRO A 435 3.19 -4.95 -23.50
C PRO A 435 1.90 -5.02 -22.67
N LEU A 436 1.23 -3.86 -22.46
CA LEU A 436 -0.01 -3.77 -21.69
C LEU A 436 -1.13 -4.64 -22.26
N ARG A 437 -1.31 -4.65 -23.59
CA ARG A 437 -2.30 -5.51 -24.26
C ARG A 437 -2.09 -6.99 -23.91
N GLN A 438 -0.86 -7.48 -23.96
CA GLN A 438 -0.55 -8.87 -23.61
C GLN A 438 -0.76 -9.16 -22.12
N MET A 439 -0.53 -8.18 -21.23
CA MET A 439 -0.86 -8.34 -19.83
C MET A 439 -2.36 -8.62 -19.61
N ILE A 440 -3.22 -7.96 -20.38
CA ILE A 440 -4.67 -8.13 -20.25
C ILE A 440 -5.11 -9.42 -20.96
N GLU A 441 -4.73 -9.61 -22.22
CA GLU A 441 -5.25 -10.68 -23.09
C GLU A 441 -4.68 -12.05 -22.73
N ASP A 442 -3.35 -12.15 -22.54
CA ASP A 442 -2.66 -13.43 -22.29
C ASP A 442 -2.50 -13.70 -20.79
N VAL A 443 -1.82 -12.79 -20.08
CA VAL A 443 -1.43 -13.03 -18.67
C VAL A 443 -2.64 -13.08 -17.77
N ALA A 444 -3.53 -12.09 -17.87
CA ALA A 444 -4.77 -12.03 -17.10
C ALA A 444 -5.93 -12.82 -17.74
N GLY A 445 -5.70 -13.51 -18.89
CA GLY A 445 -6.66 -14.39 -19.54
C GLY A 445 -7.84 -13.69 -20.22
N GLY A 446 -7.67 -12.43 -20.59
CA GLY A 446 -8.67 -11.61 -21.26
C GLY A 446 -9.73 -11.02 -20.36
N MET A 447 -10.67 -10.33 -20.98
CA MET A 447 -11.77 -9.66 -20.31
C MET A 447 -12.76 -10.66 -19.69
N LEU A 448 -13.24 -10.31 -18.50
CA LEU A 448 -14.22 -11.10 -17.75
C LEU A 448 -15.50 -11.30 -18.58
N ASN A 449 -15.94 -12.57 -18.70
CA ASN A 449 -17.16 -12.97 -19.42
C ASN A 449 -17.21 -12.52 -20.89
N GLY A 450 -16.04 -12.32 -21.55
CA GLY A 450 -15.96 -11.93 -22.95
C GLY A 450 -16.45 -10.53 -23.26
N ARG A 451 -16.58 -9.64 -22.26
CA ARG A 451 -16.95 -8.23 -22.45
C ARG A 451 -15.85 -7.45 -23.16
N LYS A 452 -16.18 -6.28 -23.66
CA LYS A 452 -15.21 -5.42 -24.30
C LYS A 452 -14.49 -4.55 -23.28
N LEU A 453 -13.22 -4.27 -23.56
CA LEU A 453 -12.43 -3.33 -22.79
C LEU A 453 -12.93 -1.91 -23.03
N LYS A 454 -13.13 -1.13 -21.97
CA LYS A 454 -13.47 0.30 -22.01
C LYS A 454 -12.28 1.18 -21.62
N ALA A 455 -11.68 0.86 -20.50
CA ALA A 455 -10.61 1.66 -19.94
C ALA A 455 -9.62 0.82 -19.11
N VAL A 456 -8.45 1.39 -18.88
CA VAL A 456 -7.41 0.83 -18.00
C VAL A 456 -6.84 1.93 -17.13
N ILE A 457 -6.70 1.66 -15.84
CA ILE A 457 -5.84 2.42 -14.93
C ILE A 457 -4.51 1.66 -14.85
N PRO A 458 -3.39 2.18 -15.38
CA PRO A 458 -2.18 1.36 -15.54
C PRO A 458 -1.32 1.22 -14.27
N GLY A 459 -1.49 2.11 -13.28
CA GLY A 459 -0.53 2.18 -12.18
C GLY A 459 -1.09 2.56 -10.81
N GLY A 460 -2.36 2.26 -10.55
CA GLY A 460 -3.09 2.67 -9.33
C GLY A 460 -4.03 3.84 -9.58
N SER A 461 -4.96 4.08 -8.64
CA SER A 461 -6.07 5.04 -8.81
C SER A 461 -5.63 6.48 -9.07
N SER A 462 -4.37 6.82 -8.78
CA SER A 462 -3.75 8.13 -9.01
C SER A 462 -3.39 8.41 -10.48
N CYS A 463 -3.48 7.40 -11.36
CA CYS A 463 -3.04 7.54 -12.74
C CYS A 463 -4.16 7.99 -13.68
N PRO A 464 -3.86 8.84 -14.70
CA PRO A 464 -4.76 9.05 -15.83
C PRO A 464 -5.15 7.74 -16.51
N LEU A 465 -6.40 7.59 -16.92
CA LEU A 465 -6.89 6.39 -17.58
C LEU A 465 -6.49 6.34 -19.06
N LEU A 466 -6.25 5.12 -19.56
CA LEU A 466 -6.11 4.81 -20.98
C LEU A 466 -7.42 4.22 -21.51
N THR A 467 -7.81 4.59 -22.74
CA THR A 467 -8.94 3.96 -23.45
C THR A 467 -8.50 2.63 -24.09
N ALA A 468 -9.45 1.83 -24.59
CA ALA A 468 -9.16 0.59 -25.29
C ALA A 468 -8.21 0.74 -26.50
N ASP A 469 -8.24 1.90 -27.16
CA ASP A 469 -7.39 2.22 -28.31
C ASP A 469 -5.98 2.70 -27.92
N GLU A 470 -5.76 3.03 -26.65
CA GLU A 470 -4.47 3.55 -26.14
C GLU A 470 -3.61 2.50 -25.43
N ILE A 471 -4.01 1.21 -25.41
CA ILE A 471 -3.32 0.16 -24.63
C ILE A 471 -2.13 -0.50 -25.35
N ASP A 472 -1.82 -0.10 -26.59
CA ASP A 472 -0.64 -0.60 -27.29
C ASP A 472 0.63 0.13 -26.83
N VAL A 473 0.94 -0.04 -25.55
CA VAL A 473 2.03 0.64 -24.85
C VAL A 473 2.86 -0.37 -24.05
N ALA A 474 4.17 -0.14 -24.00
CA ALA A 474 5.08 -0.88 -23.13
C ALA A 474 4.94 -0.40 -21.68
N MET A 475 4.86 -1.32 -20.73
CA MET A 475 4.68 -1.00 -19.31
C MET A 475 6.02 -0.65 -18.66
N ASP A 476 6.54 0.51 -19.05
CA ASP A 476 7.67 1.18 -18.42
C ASP A 476 7.34 2.66 -18.15
N TYR A 477 8.17 3.33 -17.34
CA TYR A 477 7.89 4.71 -16.91
C TYR A 477 7.83 5.70 -18.05
N ASP A 478 8.71 5.53 -19.04
CA ASP A 478 8.86 6.50 -20.13
C ASP A 478 7.78 6.30 -21.20
N SER A 479 7.44 5.04 -21.53
CA SER A 479 6.43 4.70 -22.53
C SER A 479 5.02 5.05 -22.06
N VAL A 480 4.65 4.72 -20.81
CA VAL A 480 3.35 5.05 -20.25
C VAL A 480 3.18 6.57 -20.08
N ALA A 481 4.27 7.29 -19.73
CA ALA A 481 4.25 8.76 -19.66
C ALA A 481 3.99 9.38 -21.05
N LYS A 482 4.60 8.85 -22.13
CA LYS A 482 4.33 9.29 -23.50
C LYS A 482 2.89 9.04 -23.95
N ALA A 483 2.26 7.98 -23.43
CA ALA A 483 0.84 7.69 -23.66
C ALA A 483 -0.11 8.59 -22.85
N GLY A 484 0.43 9.53 -22.08
CA GLY A 484 -0.37 10.47 -21.28
C GLY A 484 -0.90 9.93 -19.96
N SER A 485 -0.26 8.86 -19.44
CA SER A 485 -0.58 8.28 -18.14
C SER A 485 0.69 8.11 -17.29
N MET A 486 0.66 7.28 -16.27
CA MET A 486 1.78 6.97 -15.38
C MET A 486 1.83 5.47 -15.08
N LEU A 487 3.05 4.90 -15.01
CA LEU A 487 3.23 3.52 -14.57
C LEU A 487 2.88 3.33 -13.09
N GLY A 488 3.00 4.39 -12.30
CA GLY A 488 2.60 4.44 -10.91
C GLY A 488 3.19 3.31 -10.06
N SER A 489 2.35 2.70 -9.22
CA SER A 489 2.70 1.57 -8.36
C SER A 489 2.65 0.20 -9.08
N GLY A 490 2.19 0.13 -10.34
CA GLY A 490 1.95 -1.12 -11.07
C GLY A 490 0.63 -1.81 -10.72
N GLY A 491 -0.28 -1.07 -10.11
CA GLY A 491 -1.65 -1.51 -9.82
C GLY A 491 -2.55 -1.34 -11.04
N LEU A 492 -2.56 -2.33 -11.94
CA LEU A 492 -3.37 -2.34 -13.15
C LEU A 492 -4.82 -2.67 -12.84
N ILE A 493 -5.74 -1.76 -13.16
CA ILE A 493 -7.18 -1.98 -12.99
C ILE A 493 -7.86 -1.95 -14.38
N VAL A 494 -8.46 -3.06 -14.77
CA VAL A 494 -9.10 -3.25 -16.08
C VAL A 494 -10.60 -3.04 -15.96
N ILE A 495 -11.18 -2.26 -16.84
CA ILE A 495 -12.55 -1.75 -16.77
C ILE A 495 -13.30 -2.11 -18.05
N ASP A 496 -14.48 -2.75 -17.91
CA ASP A 496 -15.32 -3.18 -19.03
C ASP A 496 -16.27 -2.09 -19.55
N GLU A 497 -16.91 -2.39 -20.68
CA GLU A 497 -17.84 -1.52 -21.39
C GLU A 497 -19.08 -1.12 -20.59
N ASP A 498 -19.51 -1.94 -19.63
CA ASP A 498 -20.72 -1.70 -18.83
C ASP A 498 -20.48 -0.79 -17.61
N THR A 499 -19.23 -0.46 -17.32
CA THR A 499 -18.86 0.37 -16.17
C THR A 499 -19.19 1.84 -16.43
N CYS A 500 -19.90 2.47 -15.51
CA CYS A 500 -20.16 3.91 -15.51
C CYS A 500 -18.88 4.68 -15.11
N MET A 501 -18.39 5.54 -16.01
CA MET A 501 -17.18 6.33 -15.74
C MET A 501 -17.42 7.47 -14.76
N VAL A 502 -18.66 7.96 -14.64
CA VAL A 502 -19.06 8.95 -13.63
C VAL A 502 -19.03 8.34 -12.23
N ASP A 503 -19.54 7.11 -12.07
CA ASP A 503 -19.48 6.40 -10.78
C ASP A 503 -18.06 6.00 -10.42
N LEU A 504 -17.23 5.63 -11.40
CA LEU A 504 -15.80 5.38 -11.20
C LEU A 504 -15.08 6.64 -10.70
N ALA A 505 -15.29 7.79 -11.34
CA ALA A 505 -14.72 9.07 -10.92
C ALA A 505 -15.18 9.44 -9.51
N ARG A 506 -16.47 9.23 -9.21
CA ARG A 506 -17.05 9.44 -7.89
C ARG A 506 -16.35 8.59 -6.83
N ARG A 507 -16.15 7.29 -7.08
CA ARG A 507 -15.49 6.37 -6.14
C ARG A 507 -14.04 6.77 -5.90
N ILE A 508 -13.29 7.10 -6.94
CA ILE A 508 -11.92 7.60 -6.84
C ILE A 508 -11.87 8.87 -6.00
N MET A 509 -12.78 9.81 -6.24
CA MET A 509 -12.80 11.09 -5.51
C MET A 509 -13.26 10.92 -4.06
N HIS A 510 -14.15 9.97 -3.75
CA HIS A 510 -14.50 9.64 -2.36
C HIS A 510 -13.26 9.20 -1.58
N PHE A 511 -12.42 8.34 -2.17
CA PHE A 511 -11.16 7.92 -1.58
C PHE A 511 -10.24 9.12 -1.30
N TYR A 512 -9.95 9.97 -2.29
CA TYR A 512 -9.04 11.09 -2.10
C TYR A 512 -9.58 12.16 -1.16
N ALA A 513 -10.88 12.37 -1.12
CA ALA A 513 -11.50 13.30 -0.17
C ALA A 513 -11.45 12.77 1.27
N HIS A 514 -11.54 11.45 1.46
CA HIS A 514 -11.38 10.79 2.76
C HIS A 514 -9.93 10.82 3.24
N GLU A 515 -8.98 10.53 2.35
CA GLU A 515 -7.56 10.39 2.67
C GLU A 515 -6.78 11.71 2.68
N SER A 516 -7.41 12.81 2.25
CA SER A 516 -6.78 14.13 2.36
C SER A 516 -6.43 14.43 3.81
N CYS A 517 -5.14 14.69 4.09
CA CYS A 517 -4.68 15.05 5.43
C CYS A 517 -5.24 16.40 5.94
N GLY A 518 -5.86 17.19 5.05
CA GLY A 518 -6.44 18.50 5.39
C GLY A 518 -5.43 19.65 5.59
N TRP A 519 -4.13 19.41 5.36
CA TRP A 519 -3.09 20.38 5.61
C TRP A 519 -3.19 21.59 4.67
N CYS A 520 -3.27 21.39 3.36
CA CYS A 520 -3.29 22.47 2.40
C CYS A 520 -4.67 22.68 1.76
N ILE A 521 -5.05 23.95 1.57
CA ILE A 521 -6.38 24.37 1.09
C ILE A 521 -6.76 23.75 -0.26
N PRO A 522 -5.90 23.75 -1.31
CA PRO A 522 -6.32 23.25 -2.62
C PRO A 522 -6.73 21.77 -2.59
N CYS A 523 -6.04 20.93 -1.81
CA CYS A 523 -6.40 19.52 -1.63
C CYS A 523 -7.66 19.39 -0.76
N ARG A 524 -7.66 19.95 0.45
CA ARG A 524 -8.75 19.81 1.44
C ARG A 524 -10.11 20.25 0.86
N GLU A 525 -10.17 21.42 0.25
CA GLU A 525 -11.41 21.95 -0.31
C GLU A 525 -11.71 21.37 -1.70
N GLY A 526 -10.68 21.26 -2.56
CA GLY A 526 -10.84 20.78 -3.94
C GLY A 526 -11.37 19.37 -4.02
N THR A 527 -10.82 18.42 -3.25
CA THR A 527 -11.33 17.03 -3.21
C THR A 527 -12.76 16.97 -2.67
N GLY A 528 -13.07 17.75 -1.63
CA GLY A 528 -14.41 17.84 -1.06
C GLY A 528 -15.45 18.42 -2.04
N TRP A 529 -15.08 19.43 -2.83
CA TRP A 529 -15.96 20.01 -3.84
C TRP A 529 -16.16 19.06 -5.02
N LEU A 530 -15.09 18.45 -5.53
CA LEU A 530 -15.16 17.47 -6.61
C LEU A 530 -16.04 16.26 -6.22
N ARG A 531 -15.90 15.75 -4.99
CA ARG A 531 -16.75 14.69 -4.46
C ARG A 531 -18.22 15.09 -4.53
N LYS A 532 -18.59 16.25 -3.98
CA LYS A 532 -19.97 16.74 -3.97
C LYS A 532 -20.54 16.92 -5.39
N MET A 533 -19.72 17.38 -6.34
CA MET A 533 -20.13 17.51 -7.73
C MET A 533 -20.38 16.16 -8.39
N LEU A 534 -19.48 15.18 -8.20
CA LEU A 534 -19.62 13.84 -8.74
C LEU A 534 -20.80 13.08 -8.11
N ASP A 535 -21.05 13.24 -6.81
CA ASP A 535 -22.25 12.74 -6.14
C ASP A 535 -23.53 13.32 -6.76
N ARG A 536 -23.52 14.61 -7.12
CA ARG A 536 -24.64 15.29 -7.77
C ARG A 536 -24.90 14.75 -9.18
N PHE A 537 -23.85 14.46 -9.98
CA PHE A 537 -24.01 13.77 -11.27
C PHE A 537 -24.63 12.39 -11.09
N HIS A 538 -24.12 11.60 -10.15
CA HIS A 538 -24.61 10.23 -9.92
C HIS A 538 -26.07 10.20 -9.44
N SER A 539 -26.52 11.20 -8.67
CA SER A 539 -27.90 11.33 -8.18
C SER A 539 -28.88 11.99 -9.16
N GLY A 540 -28.41 12.44 -10.31
CA GLY A 540 -29.25 13.11 -11.33
C GLY A 540 -29.56 14.56 -11.02
N GLY A 541 -28.83 15.23 -10.13
CA GLY A 541 -29.00 16.64 -9.78
C GLY A 541 -28.01 17.58 -10.45
N ALA A 542 -27.19 17.10 -11.40
CA ALA A 542 -26.18 17.90 -12.08
C ALA A 542 -26.78 18.71 -13.25
N ARG A 543 -26.08 19.77 -13.62
CA ARG A 543 -26.41 20.66 -14.72
C ARG A 543 -25.33 20.63 -15.79
N ALA A 544 -25.63 21.07 -17.03
CA ALA A 544 -24.67 21.03 -18.14
C ALA A 544 -23.39 21.83 -17.86
N GLU A 545 -23.50 22.97 -17.20
CA GLU A 545 -22.33 23.77 -16.78
C GLU A 545 -21.45 23.10 -15.72
N ASP A 546 -21.92 22.07 -15.04
CA ASP A 546 -21.12 21.33 -14.05
C ASP A 546 -20.07 20.45 -14.72
N ILE A 547 -20.25 20.00 -15.98
CA ILE A 547 -19.32 19.15 -16.69
C ILE A 547 -17.93 19.81 -16.85
N PRO A 548 -17.80 20.97 -17.49
CA PRO A 548 -16.51 21.65 -17.58
C PRO A 548 -15.97 22.06 -16.21
N MET A 549 -16.84 22.41 -15.24
CA MET A 549 -16.45 22.85 -13.91
C MET A 549 -15.71 21.75 -13.12
N VAL A 550 -16.11 20.48 -13.25
CA VAL A 550 -15.36 19.36 -12.64
C VAL A 550 -13.91 19.34 -13.15
N GLY A 551 -13.73 19.46 -14.47
CA GLY A 551 -12.39 19.49 -15.07
C GLY A 551 -11.56 20.71 -14.64
N GLU A 552 -12.16 21.88 -14.55
CA GLU A 552 -11.49 23.12 -14.12
C GLU A 552 -11.08 23.09 -12.65
N LEU A 553 -11.95 22.63 -11.77
CA LEU A 553 -11.64 22.47 -10.35
C LEU A 553 -10.47 21.50 -10.16
N ALA A 554 -10.47 20.36 -10.85
CA ALA A 554 -9.38 19.40 -10.81
C ALA A 554 -8.05 20.02 -11.31
N LYS A 555 -8.07 20.76 -12.43
CA LYS A 555 -6.90 21.49 -12.94
C LYS A 555 -6.37 22.54 -11.95
N ASN A 556 -7.26 23.17 -11.20
CA ASN A 556 -6.85 24.17 -10.19
C ASN A 556 -6.13 23.56 -8.98
N MET A 557 -6.18 22.25 -8.79
CA MET A 557 -5.41 21.54 -7.75
C MET A 557 -3.99 21.19 -8.19
N LEU A 558 -3.77 20.95 -9.51
CA LEU A 558 -2.49 20.49 -10.03
C LEU A 558 -1.33 21.42 -9.69
N GLY A 559 -0.28 20.83 -9.08
CA GLY A 559 0.95 21.54 -8.73
C GLY A 559 0.80 22.60 -7.64
N LYS A 560 -0.33 22.65 -6.93
CA LYS A 560 -0.61 23.65 -5.89
C LYS A 560 -0.76 23.08 -4.50
N THR A 561 -0.37 21.83 -4.31
CA THR A 561 -0.42 21.12 -3.03
C THR A 561 0.97 20.76 -2.53
N PHE A 562 1.13 20.58 -1.21
CA PHE A 562 2.44 20.28 -0.60
C PHE A 562 2.95 18.88 -0.94
N CYS A 563 2.05 17.96 -1.19
CA CYS A 563 2.33 16.58 -1.58
C CYS A 563 1.58 16.23 -2.87
N PRO A 564 1.88 15.08 -3.51
CA PRO A 564 1.23 14.68 -4.75
C PRO A 564 -0.21 14.19 -4.59
N LEU A 565 -0.81 14.14 -3.40
CA LEU A 565 -2.20 13.66 -3.22
C LEU A 565 -3.20 14.50 -4.02
N GLY A 566 -3.04 15.84 -4.04
CA GLY A 566 -3.91 16.69 -4.84
C GLY A 566 -3.81 16.42 -6.34
N ASP A 567 -2.60 16.19 -6.84
CA ASP A 567 -2.37 15.80 -8.23
C ASP A 567 -2.92 14.39 -8.52
N ALA A 568 -2.75 13.46 -7.58
CA ALA A 568 -3.29 12.10 -7.64
C ALA A 568 -4.83 12.05 -7.71
N ALA A 569 -5.50 12.99 -7.05
CA ALA A 569 -6.96 13.16 -7.15
C ALA A 569 -7.38 13.82 -8.47
N ALA A 570 -6.62 14.81 -8.92
CA ALA A 570 -6.96 15.62 -10.08
C ALA A 570 -6.74 14.88 -11.41
N LEU A 571 -5.62 14.18 -11.58
CA LEU A 571 -5.22 13.56 -12.84
C LEU A 571 -6.23 12.52 -13.38
N PRO A 572 -6.69 11.52 -12.61
CA PRO A 572 -7.73 10.60 -13.07
C PRO A 572 -9.05 11.31 -13.36
N THR A 573 -9.44 12.28 -12.54
CA THR A 573 -10.67 13.06 -12.74
C THR A 573 -10.65 13.83 -14.06
N ILE A 574 -9.57 14.55 -14.36
CA ILE A 574 -9.38 15.26 -15.63
C ILE A 574 -9.43 14.29 -16.81
N SER A 575 -8.76 13.14 -16.68
CA SER A 575 -8.74 12.11 -17.71
C SER A 575 -10.13 11.57 -18.02
N ILE A 576 -10.92 11.26 -16.97
CA ILE A 576 -12.28 10.72 -17.11
C ILE A 576 -13.21 11.75 -17.75
N VAL A 577 -13.24 12.97 -17.23
CA VAL A 577 -14.11 14.04 -17.79
C VAL A 577 -13.77 14.31 -19.26
N LYS A 578 -12.48 14.33 -19.60
CA LYS A 578 -12.04 14.57 -20.98
C LYS A 578 -12.44 13.46 -21.95
N LYS A 579 -12.26 12.19 -21.55
CA LYS A 579 -12.41 11.04 -22.44
C LYS A 579 -13.83 10.50 -22.49
N TRP A 580 -14.61 10.68 -21.43
CA TRP A 580 -15.99 10.17 -21.30
C TRP A 580 -17.01 11.27 -20.98
N ALA A 581 -16.83 12.50 -21.56
CA ALA A 581 -17.75 13.63 -21.38
C ALA A 581 -19.20 13.24 -21.70
N HIS A 582 -19.42 12.42 -22.74
CA HIS A 582 -20.74 11.93 -23.15
C HIS A 582 -21.49 11.16 -22.06
N GLU A 583 -20.77 10.46 -21.15
CA GLU A 583 -21.40 9.78 -20.02
C GLU A 583 -21.87 10.77 -18.95
N PHE A 584 -21.16 11.88 -18.75
CA PHE A 584 -21.62 12.98 -17.90
C PHE A 584 -22.87 13.63 -18.46
N GLU A 585 -22.91 13.83 -19.77
CA GLU A 585 -24.11 14.35 -20.46
C GLU A 585 -25.33 13.43 -20.26
N GLN A 586 -25.15 12.12 -20.34
CA GLN A 586 -26.21 11.14 -20.08
C GLN A 586 -26.80 11.24 -18.66
N HIS A 587 -25.96 11.59 -17.67
CA HIS A 587 -26.40 11.76 -16.28
C HIS A 587 -27.21 13.06 -16.04
N LEU A 588 -27.26 13.97 -17.00
CA LEU A 588 -28.11 15.18 -16.91
C LEU A 588 -29.61 14.85 -17.06
N SER A 589 -29.95 13.71 -17.67
CA SER A 589 -31.33 13.27 -17.88
C SER A 589 -31.97 12.58 -16.66
N GLY A 590 -31.24 12.41 -15.57
CA GLY A 590 -31.72 11.73 -14.36
C GLY A 590 -30.69 10.78 -13.73
N LYS A 591 -31.17 9.70 -13.12
CA LYS A 591 -30.30 8.70 -12.47
C LYS A 591 -29.38 8.02 -13.47
N CYS A 592 -28.25 7.51 -12.98
CA CYS A 592 -27.25 6.79 -13.75
C CYS A 592 -27.88 5.78 -14.74
N PRO A 593 -27.61 5.90 -16.05
CA PRO A 593 -28.18 5.02 -17.08
C PRO A 593 -27.52 3.63 -17.09
N PHE A 594 -26.35 3.48 -16.48
CA PHE A 594 -25.63 2.23 -16.43
C PHE A 594 -26.15 1.33 -15.31
N LYS A 595 -26.43 0.07 -15.61
CA LYS A 595 -26.81 -0.93 -14.61
C LYS A 595 -25.51 -1.58 -14.11
N PRO A 596 -25.21 -1.59 -12.80
CA PRO A 596 -24.10 -2.37 -12.27
C PRO A 596 -24.25 -3.83 -12.69
N ALA A 597 -23.19 -4.39 -13.25
CA ALA A 597 -23.18 -5.81 -13.60
C ALA A 597 -23.40 -6.67 -12.36
N ASP A 598 -24.12 -7.77 -12.51
CA ASP A 598 -24.34 -8.74 -11.42
C ASP A 598 -23.13 -9.67 -11.31
N VAL A 599 -22.02 -9.11 -10.81
CA VAL A 599 -20.72 -9.80 -10.77
C VAL A 599 -20.64 -10.79 -9.60
N LEU A 600 -21.38 -10.56 -8.51
CA LEU A 600 -21.37 -11.46 -7.34
C LEU A 600 -21.96 -12.85 -7.65
N ALA A 601 -22.82 -12.97 -8.66
CA ALA A 601 -23.42 -14.23 -9.07
C ALA A 601 -22.54 -15.09 -10.00
N THR A 602 -21.41 -14.56 -10.51
CA THR A 602 -20.63 -15.18 -11.59
C THR A 602 -19.23 -15.68 -11.17
N VAL A 603 -18.86 -15.56 -9.90
CA VAL A 603 -17.61 -16.17 -9.40
C VAL A 603 -17.87 -17.63 -9.04
N ARG A 604 -17.81 -18.50 -10.03
CA ARG A 604 -17.73 -19.97 -9.88
C ARG A 604 -16.28 -20.43 -9.96
#